data_e56c0b60e37b0feed00e66db4ee51b69
#
_entry.id   e56c0b60e37b0feed00e66db4ee51b69
#
_cell.length_a   1.000
_cell.length_b   1.000
_cell.length_c   1.000
_cell.angle_alpha   90.00
_cell.angle_beta   90.00
_cell.angle_gamma   90.00
#
_symmetry.space_group_name_H-M   'P 1'
#
loop_
_entity.id
_entity.type
_entity.pdbx_description
1 polymer ?
#
loop_
_entity_poly.entity_id
_entity_poly.type
_entity_poly.pdbx_seq_one_letter_code
_entity_poly.pdbx_strand_id
1 'polypeptide(L)'
;LCRHLSAFANHPGGGFLVFGIEDTKAHLIGVTKEQSEQIIQKLSSLCRDAVNPPVNLDHAVEEYQGIPLLFIYIKENAVKPVSVNPKSIEDAYIRSGGTTTQASRQELGALMLNSKTLHYEELQASKLKQASEVLDLLDFRSVYKLLGVPTPQTSAEILHWMEGEKMIQSIDDAGYYILNFGVLSCAYNLNQFDGLSRKNVRVIKYKGVTKKETEKEQPGKKGYAIGYEGLINYIKALLPS
;
A
#
# COMPACT_ATOMS: atom_id res chain seq x y z
N LEU A 1 -15.08 -21.06 8.58
CA LEU A 1 -15.33 -19.69 9.01
C LEU A 1 -14.08 -18.81 8.88
N CYS A 2 -12.90 -19.18 9.43
CA CYS A 2 -11.69 -18.34 9.40
C CYS A 2 -11.30 -17.87 7.99
N ARG A 3 -11.44 -18.76 6.96
CA ARG A 3 -11.19 -18.39 5.57
C ARG A 3 -12.14 -17.29 5.07
N HIS A 4 -13.40 -17.31 5.49
CA HIS A 4 -14.36 -16.25 5.15
C HIS A 4 -14.04 -14.94 5.88
N LEU A 5 -13.62 -15.01 7.16
CA LEU A 5 -13.19 -13.84 7.90
C LEU A 5 -12.00 -13.15 7.22
N SER A 6 -10.97 -13.94 6.85
CA SER A 6 -9.82 -13.44 6.09
C SER A 6 -10.26 -12.81 4.76
N ALA A 7 -11.09 -13.53 3.99
CA ALA A 7 -11.50 -13.10 2.66
C ALA A 7 -12.32 -11.80 2.67
N PHE A 8 -13.26 -11.65 3.62
CA PHE A 8 -14.04 -10.43 3.75
C PHE A 8 -13.20 -9.27 4.29
N ALA A 9 -12.30 -9.51 5.25
CA ALA A 9 -11.41 -8.49 5.76
C ALA A 9 -10.43 -7.98 4.69
N ASN A 10 -10.05 -8.81 3.73
CA ASN A 10 -9.23 -8.43 2.58
C ASN A 10 -10.03 -7.75 1.45
N HIS A 11 -11.36 -7.94 1.42
CA HIS A 11 -12.22 -7.38 0.36
C HIS A 11 -12.49 -5.88 0.60
N PRO A 12 -12.43 -5.04 -0.45
CA PRO A 12 -12.86 -3.65 -0.36
C PRO A 12 -14.31 -3.55 0.13
N GLY A 13 -14.52 -2.75 1.19
CA GLY A 13 -15.83 -2.60 1.82
C GLY A 13 -16.26 -3.75 2.74
N GLY A 14 -15.42 -4.78 2.93
CA GLY A 14 -15.75 -5.90 3.83
C GLY A 14 -16.77 -6.89 3.25
N GLY A 15 -17.63 -7.47 4.13
CA GLY A 15 -18.68 -8.39 3.67
C GLY A 15 -19.58 -8.87 4.80
N PHE A 16 -20.65 -9.56 4.42
CA PHE A 16 -21.66 -10.03 5.36
C PHE A 16 -21.70 -11.57 5.42
N LEU A 17 -21.90 -12.09 6.64
CA LEU A 17 -22.37 -13.45 6.90
C LEU A 17 -23.79 -13.35 7.45
N VAL A 18 -24.69 -14.16 6.93
CA VAL A 18 -26.09 -14.21 7.39
C VAL A 18 -26.36 -15.59 7.93
N PHE A 19 -26.93 -15.66 9.14
CA PHE A 19 -27.33 -16.90 9.80
C PHE A 19 -28.84 -16.95 9.97
N GLY A 20 -29.39 -18.17 9.92
CA GLY A 20 -30.83 -18.40 9.97
C GLY A 20 -31.43 -18.71 8.59
N ILE A 21 -30.59 -18.94 7.58
CA ILE A 21 -31.01 -19.35 6.23
C ILE A 21 -30.35 -20.68 5.89
N GLU A 22 -31.12 -21.63 5.36
CA GLU A 22 -30.61 -22.92 4.89
C GLU A 22 -29.88 -22.76 3.56
N ASP A 23 -28.59 -23.16 3.50
CA ASP A 23 -27.74 -22.95 2.32
C ASP A 23 -28.25 -23.56 1.02
N THR A 24 -28.86 -24.76 1.10
CA THR A 24 -29.25 -25.53 -0.11
C THR A 24 -30.55 -25.09 -0.72
N LYS A 25 -31.53 -24.69 0.09
CA LYS A 25 -32.89 -24.36 -0.35
C LYS A 25 -33.28 -22.90 -0.12
N ALA A 26 -32.36 -22.13 0.47
CA ALA A 26 -32.61 -20.75 0.89
C ALA A 26 -33.87 -20.57 1.78
N HIS A 27 -34.25 -21.64 2.51
CA HIS A 27 -35.35 -21.56 3.45
C HIS A 27 -34.96 -20.76 4.70
N LEU A 28 -35.86 -19.90 5.13
CA LEU A 28 -35.69 -19.14 6.36
C LEU A 28 -36.01 -20.07 7.56
N ILE A 29 -35.02 -20.36 8.38
CA ILE A 29 -35.15 -21.17 9.60
C ILE A 29 -35.06 -20.31 10.86
N GLY A 30 -34.51 -19.10 10.74
CA GLY A 30 -34.33 -18.16 11.83
C GLY A 30 -33.21 -18.54 12.79
N VAL A 31 -32.99 -17.69 13.79
CA VAL A 31 -32.04 -17.88 14.88
C VAL A 31 -32.70 -17.55 16.21
N THR A 32 -32.45 -18.33 17.27
CA THR A 32 -32.85 -17.95 18.62
C THR A 32 -31.87 -16.93 19.21
N LYS A 33 -32.26 -16.28 20.29
CA LYS A 33 -31.37 -15.34 20.99
C LYS A 33 -30.10 -16.02 21.49
N GLU A 34 -30.22 -17.21 22.06
CA GLU A 34 -29.09 -18.00 22.57
C GLU A 34 -28.14 -18.41 21.44
N GLN A 35 -28.72 -18.85 20.30
CA GLN A 35 -27.91 -19.18 19.12
C GLN A 35 -27.15 -17.96 18.60
N SER A 36 -27.80 -16.80 18.53
CA SER A 36 -27.17 -15.56 18.09
C SER A 36 -26.01 -15.17 18.99
N GLU A 37 -26.19 -15.20 20.31
CA GLU A 37 -25.14 -14.90 21.28
C GLU A 37 -23.93 -15.86 21.16
N GLN A 38 -24.18 -17.16 21.00
CA GLN A 38 -23.14 -18.17 20.82
C GLN A 38 -22.36 -17.94 19.51
N ILE A 39 -23.06 -17.64 18.40
CA ILE A 39 -22.44 -17.36 17.11
C ILE A 39 -21.55 -16.12 17.20
N ILE A 40 -22.07 -15.02 17.77
CA ILE A 40 -21.34 -13.77 17.95
C ILE A 40 -20.07 -13.98 18.79
N GLN A 41 -20.20 -14.66 19.94
CA GLN A 41 -19.07 -14.96 20.81
C GLN A 41 -17.99 -15.78 20.08
N LYS A 42 -18.40 -16.84 19.38
CA LYS A 42 -17.49 -17.70 18.60
C LYS A 42 -16.78 -16.90 17.50
N LEU A 43 -17.50 -16.09 16.72
CA LEU A 43 -16.91 -15.29 15.67
C LEU A 43 -15.98 -14.22 16.22
N SER A 44 -16.33 -13.57 17.32
CA SER A 44 -15.48 -12.58 17.98
C SER A 44 -14.14 -13.18 18.43
N SER A 45 -14.16 -14.40 18.99
CA SER A 45 -12.93 -15.13 19.34
C SER A 45 -12.11 -15.47 18.10
N LEU A 46 -12.75 -15.97 17.04
CA LEU A 46 -12.06 -16.27 15.77
C LEU A 46 -11.46 -15.03 15.10
N CYS A 47 -12.15 -13.90 15.15
CA CYS A 47 -11.65 -12.63 14.63
C CYS A 47 -10.41 -12.12 15.37
N ARG A 48 -10.25 -12.48 16.63
CA ARG A 48 -9.11 -12.09 17.47
C ARG A 48 -7.95 -13.08 17.35
N ASP A 49 -8.26 -14.39 17.43
CA ASP A 49 -7.25 -15.41 17.72
C ASP A 49 -6.88 -16.28 16.50
N ALA A 50 -7.77 -16.35 15.50
CA ALA A 50 -7.61 -17.26 14.37
C ALA A 50 -7.26 -16.58 13.04
N VAL A 51 -7.19 -15.24 13.03
CA VAL A 51 -6.75 -14.45 11.86
C VAL A 51 -5.74 -13.39 12.28
N ASN A 52 -4.84 -13.03 11.41
CA ASN A 52 -3.80 -12.05 11.66
C ASN A 52 -3.66 -11.07 10.46
N PRO A 53 -3.71 -9.77 10.67
CA PRO A 53 -4.06 -9.08 11.92
C PRO A 53 -5.50 -9.36 12.36
N PRO A 54 -5.83 -9.10 13.64
CA PRO A 54 -7.20 -9.23 14.15
C PRO A 54 -8.20 -8.39 13.36
N VAL A 55 -9.42 -8.90 13.24
CA VAL A 55 -10.48 -8.30 12.43
C VAL A 55 -11.62 -7.81 13.33
N ASN A 56 -12.24 -6.69 12.97
CA ASN A 56 -13.43 -6.18 13.64
C ASN A 56 -14.70 -6.65 12.94
N LEU A 57 -15.71 -6.97 13.72
CA LEU A 57 -17.05 -7.27 13.23
C LEU A 57 -18.10 -6.41 13.93
N ASP A 58 -19.21 -6.17 13.21
CA ASP A 58 -20.46 -5.66 13.78
C ASP A 58 -21.56 -6.70 13.57
N HIS A 59 -22.64 -6.62 14.32
CA HIS A 59 -23.76 -7.55 14.17
C HIS A 59 -25.09 -6.87 14.42
N ALA A 60 -26.13 -7.42 13.81
CA ALA A 60 -27.53 -7.07 14.06
C ALA A 60 -28.42 -8.31 13.92
N VAL A 61 -29.48 -8.36 14.70
CA VAL A 61 -30.56 -9.33 14.49
C VAL A 61 -31.77 -8.55 13.96
N GLU A 62 -32.19 -8.93 12.76
CA GLU A 62 -33.29 -8.26 12.06
C GLU A 62 -34.34 -9.28 11.64
N GLU A 63 -35.61 -8.89 11.70
CA GLU A 63 -36.70 -9.74 11.24
C GLU A 63 -36.97 -9.57 9.76
N TYR A 64 -36.98 -10.68 9.04
CA TYR A 64 -37.41 -10.75 7.66
C TYR A 64 -38.58 -11.73 7.54
N GLN A 65 -39.73 -11.27 7.09
CA GLN A 65 -40.98 -12.04 7.04
C GLN A 65 -41.40 -12.64 8.39
N GLY A 66 -41.14 -11.94 9.50
CA GLY A 66 -41.42 -12.42 10.85
C GLY A 66 -40.43 -13.47 11.39
N ILE A 67 -39.34 -13.73 10.68
CA ILE A 67 -38.29 -14.70 11.05
C ILE A 67 -37.01 -13.95 11.39
N PRO A 68 -36.45 -14.11 12.60
CA PRO A 68 -35.23 -13.41 13.01
C PRO A 68 -34.00 -14.00 12.32
N LEU A 69 -33.19 -13.14 11.69
CA LEU A 69 -31.93 -13.47 11.05
C LEU A 69 -30.80 -12.69 11.72
N LEU A 70 -29.66 -13.36 11.89
CA LEU A 70 -28.44 -12.71 12.40
C LEU A 70 -27.55 -12.30 11.25
N PHE A 71 -27.28 -11.00 11.16
CA PHE A 71 -26.33 -10.40 10.22
C PHE A 71 -25.02 -10.11 10.94
N ILE A 72 -23.92 -10.59 10.39
CA ILE A 72 -22.57 -10.28 10.84
C ILE A 72 -21.84 -9.54 9.73
N TYR A 73 -21.47 -8.30 9.97
CA TYR A 73 -20.65 -7.52 9.06
C TYR A 73 -19.18 -7.64 9.45
N ILE A 74 -18.36 -8.17 8.54
CA ILE A 74 -16.92 -8.24 8.69
C ILE A 74 -16.34 -7.01 8.00
N LYS A 75 -15.73 -6.11 8.79
CA LYS A 75 -15.15 -4.86 8.28
C LYS A 75 -13.91 -5.15 7.45
N GLU A 76 -13.74 -4.35 6.39
CA GLU A 76 -12.46 -4.28 5.68
C GLU A 76 -11.34 -3.92 6.67
N ASN A 77 -10.24 -4.69 6.66
CA ASN A 77 -9.09 -4.38 7.50
C ASN A 77 -8.19 -3.35 6.79
N ALA A 78 -7.72 -2.37 7.57
CA ALA A 78 -6.77 -1.38 7.09
C ALA A 78 -5.38 -2.00 6.81
N VAL A 79 -5.01 -3.02 7.59
CA VAL A 79 -3.75 -3.75 7.44
C VAL A 79 -4.01 -5.02 6.67
N LYS A 80 -3.41 -5.16 5.49
CA LYS A 80 -3.56 -6.31 4.59
C LYS A 80 -2.19 -6.88 4.22
N PRO A 81 -2.11 -8.17 3.92
CA PRO A 81 -3.19 -9.17 3.91
C PRO A 81 -3.57 -9.66 5.31
N VAL A 82 -4.85 -9.93 5.53
CA VAL A 82 -5.33 -10.69 6.68
C VAL A 82 -5.20 -12.18 6.36
N SER A 83 -4.43 -12.93 7.14
CA SER A 83 -4.20 -14.37 6.95
C SER A 83 -4.89 -15.20 8.04
N VAL A 84 -5.18 -16.45 7.74
CA VAL A 84 -5.75 -17.42 8.71
C VAL A 84 -4.67 -17.96 9.65
N ASN A 85 -3.43 -17.98 9.19
CA ASN A 85 -2.28 -18.42 9.99
C ASN A 85 -1.42 -17.20 10.35
N PRO A 86 -1.19 -16.89 11.63
CA PRO A 86 -0.35 -15.76 12.02
C PRO A 86 1.12 -15.90 11.61
N LYS A 87 1.54 -17.11 11.18
CA LYS A 87 2.92 -17.39 10.77
C LYS A 87 3.14 -17.27 9.26
N SER A 88 2.07 -17.18 8.44
CA SER A 88 2.21 -17.11 6.98
C SER A 88 1.16 -16.21 6.35
N ILE A 89 1.62 -15.21 5.62
CA ILE A 89 0.76 -14.35 4.79
C ILE A 89 0.19 -15.12 3.57
N GLU A 90 0.80 -16.25 3.18
CA GLU A 90 0.34 -17.10 2.09
C GLU A 90 -1.01 -17.78 2.42
N ASP A 91 -1.39 -17.86 3.71
CA ASP A 91 -2.69 -18.34 4.15
C ASP A 91 -3.76 -17.22 4.18
N ALA A 92 -3.60 -16.20 3.37
CA ALA A 92 -4.63 -15.19 3.15
C ALA A 92 -5.65 -15.66 2.09
N TYR A 93 -6.90 -15.26 2.29
CA TYR A 93 -8.02 -15.59 1.41
C TYR A 93 -8.65 -14.31 0.85
N ILE A 94 -9.24 -14.44 -0.34
CA ILE A 94 -9.96 -13.36 -1.04
C ILE A 94 -11.34 -13.83 -1.48
N ARG A 95 -12.21 -12.87 -1.82
CA ARG A 95 -13.49 -13.12 -2.46
C ARG A 95 -13.34 -12.95 -3.97
N SER A 96 -13.65 -14.01 -4.72
CA SER A 96 -13.64 -14.02 -6.18
C SER A 96 -14.89 -14.70 -6.70
N GLY A 97 -15.72 -13.99 -7.49
CA GLY A 97 -16.92 -14.53 -8.11
C GLY A 97 -17.92 -15.19 -7.13
N GLY A 98 -18.04 -14.65 -5.91
CA GLY A 98 -18.92 -15.21 -4.87
C GLY A 98 -18.30 -16.34 -4.04
N THR A 99 -17.10 -16.82 -4.40
CA THR A 99 -16.38 -17.89 -3.67
C THR A 99 -15.24 -17.33 -2.81
N THR A 100 -14.80 -18.10 -1.83
CA THR A 100 -13.61 -17.82 -1.02
C THR A 100 -12.46 -18.69 -1.48
N THR A 101 -11.40 -18.07 -2.00
CA THR A 101 -10.21 -18.74 -2.52
C THR A 101 -8.96 -18.24 -1.82
N GLN A 102 -7.91 -19.07 -1.77
CA GLN A 102 -6.60 -18.65 -1.29
C GLN A 102 -6.01 -17.62 -2.27
N ALA A 103 -5.41 -16.57 -1.75
CA ALA A 103 -4.79 -15.53 -2.56
C ALA A 103 -3.53 -16.04 -3.28
N SER A 104 -3.45 -15.80 -4.57
CA SER A 104 -2.23 -16.01 -5.37
C SER A 104 -1.14 -15.01 -4.97
N ARG A 105 0.11 -15.26 -5.37
CA ARG A 105 1.23 -14.34 -5.12
C ARG A 105 0.99 -12.93 -5.67
N GLN A 106 0.34 -12.83 -6.84
CA GLN A 106 0.02 -11.54 -7.44
C GLN A 106 -1.03 -10.79 -6.62
N GLU A 107 -2.06 -11.50 -6.14
CA GLU A 107 -3.12 -10.93 -5.29
C GLU A 107 -2.59 -10.55 -3.91
N LEU A 108 -1.68 -11.34 -3.32
CA LEU A 108 -0.98 -10.97 -2.09
C LEU A 108 -0.20 -9.66 -2.26
N GLY A 109 0.53 -9.52 -3.36
CA GLY A 109 1.22 -8.27 -3.70
C GLY A 109 0.26 -7.08 -3.81
N ALA A 110 -0.90 -7.26 -4.44
CA ALA A 110 -1.93 -6.23 -4.55
C ALA A 110 -2.55 -5.88 -3.19
N LEU A 111 -2.81 -6.87 -2.31
CA LEU A 111 -3.31 -6.64 -0.95
C LEU A 111 -2.31 -5.83 -0.12
N MET A 112 -1.02 -6.15 -0.19
CA MET A 112 0.03 -5.40 0.50
C MET A 112 0.10 -3.94 0.04
N LEU A 113 0.04 -3.69 -1.26
CA LEU A 113 0.06 -2.34 -1.82
C LEU A 113 -1.20 -1.53 -1.45
N ASN A 114 -2.33 -2.20 -1.26
CA ASN A 114 -3.59 -1.59 -0.84
C ASN A 114 -3.75 -1.51 0.69
N SER A 115 -2.77 -2.00 1.45
CA SER A 115 -2.75 -1.86 2.90
C SER A 115 -2.56 -0.39 3.27
N LYS A 116 -3.44 0.15 4.10
CA LYS A 116 -3.35 1.55 4.55
C LYS A 116 -2.14 1.83 5.46
N THR A 117 -1.42 0.80 5.87
CA THR A 117 -0.20 0.90 6.67
C THR A 117 1.08 0.82 5.84
N LEU A 118 0.97 0.40 4.56
CA LEU A 118 2.09 0.37 3.62
C LEU A 118 1.88 1.48 2.59
N HIS A 119 2.45 2.64 2.86
CA HIS A 119 2.53 3.70 1.85
C HIS A 119 3.63 3.33 0.85
N TYR A 120 3.32 3.47 -0.45
CA TYR A 120 4.30 3.19 -1.51
C TYR A 120 5.60 3.96 -1.30
N GLU A 121 5.50 5.17 -0.79
CA GLU A 121 6.60 6.07 -0.49
C GLU A 121 7.54 5.52 0.59
N GLU A 122 7.03 4.70 1.51
CA GLU A 122 7.77 4.10 2.63
C GLU A 122 8.37 2.73 2.29
N LEU A 123 8.12 2.18 1.09
CA LEU A 123 8.74 0.94 0.65
C LEU A 123 10.23 1.13 0.37
N GLN A 124 11.03 0.10 0.64
CA GLN A 124 12.46 0.10 0.41
C GLN A 124 12.77 0.10 -1.10
N ALA A 125 13.51 1.11 -1.55
CA ALA A 125 13.97 1.27 -2.92
C ALA A 125 15.37 0.69 -3.14
N SER A 126 16.11 0.38 -2.07
CA SER A 126 17.49 -0.11 -2.15
C SER A 126 17.71 -1.33 -1.27
N LYS A 127 18.79 -2.05 -1.51
CA LYS A 127 19.41 -2.91 -0.51
C LYS A 127 20.02 -2.02 0.58
N LEU A 128 20.43 -2.65 1.69
CA LEU A 128 21.11 -1.97 2.78
C LEU A 128 22.36 -1.23 2.27
N LYS A 129 22.54 0.01 2.68
CA LYS A 129 23.57 0.94 2.26
C LYS A 129 24.33 1.52 3.46
N GLN A 130 25.60 1.81 3.27
CA GLN A 130 26.37 2.59 4.25
C GLN A 130 26.04 4.08 4.13
N ALA A 131 26.31 4.85 5.17
CA ALA A 131 26.03 6.29 5.23
C ALA A 131 26.60 7.06 4.02
N SER A 132 27.84 6.79 3.62
CA SER A 132 28.47 7.43 2.46
C SER A 132 27.74 7.11 1.16
N GLU A 133 27.32 5.86 0.95
CA GLU A 133 26.59 5.45 -0.24
C GLU A 133 25.23 6.16 -0.37
N VAL A 134 24.52 6.34 0.77
CA VAL A 134 23.24 7.10 0.78
C VAL A 134 23.48 8.53 0.32
N LEU A 135 24.51 9.19 0.84
CA LEU A 135 24.83 10.58 0.51
C LEU A 135 25.35 10.75 -0.93
N ASP A 136 25.95 9.71 -1.51
CA ASP A 136 26.38 9.68 -2.91
C ASP A 136 25.23 9.45 -3.89
N LEU A 137 24.14 8.81 -3.45
CA LEU A 137 23.00 8.49 -4.28
C LEU A 137 21.90 9.57 -4.27
N LEU A 138 21.81 10.35 -3.18
CA LEU A 138 20.75 11.33 -2.96
C LEU A 138 21.30 12.76 -2.87
N ASP A 139 20.72 13.68 -3.66
CA ASP A 139 21.08 15.10 -3.68
C ASP A 139 20.36 15.88 -2.57
N PHE A 140 20.71 15.60 -1.35
CA PHE A 140 20.18 16.30 -0.18
C PHE A 140 20.47 17.82 -0.21
N ARG A 141 21.62 18.24 -0.76
CA ARG A 141 22.00 19.67 -0.80
C ARG A 141 21.00 20.50 -1.61
N SER A 142 20.60 20.00 -2.77
CA SER A 142 19.55 20.65 -3.57
C SER A 142 18.22 20.71 -2.85
N VAL A 143 17.86 19.69 -2.05
CA VAL A 143 16.63 19.71 -1.24
C VAL A 143 16.69 20.81 -0.17
N TYR A 144 17.77 20.92 0.59
CA TYR A 144 17.95 22.00 1.57
C TYR A 144 17.84 23.39 0.91
N LYS A 145 18.47 23.55 -0.26
CA LYS A 145 18.38 24.79 -1.05
C LYS A 145 16.95 25.11 -1.45
N LEU A 146 16.17 24.12 -1.90
CA LEU A 146 14.77 24.30 -2.27
C LEU A 146 13.89 24.66 -1.07
N LEU A 147 14.17 24.10 0.10
CA LEU A 147 13.49 24.42 1.35
C LEU A 147 13.89 25.78 1.94
N GLY A 148 14.95 26.40 1.43
CA GLY A 148 15.47 27.68 1.94
C GLY A 148 16.09 27.58 3.33
N VAL A 149 16.55 26.39 3.73
CA VAL A 149 17.18 26.16 5.05
C VAL A 149 18.67 25.84 4.91
N PRO A 150 19.50 26.17 5.91
CA PRO A 150 20.93 25.87 5.89
C PRO A 150 21.17 24.36 5.84
N THR A 151 22.10 23.92 4.99
CA THR A 151 22.55 22.51 4.97
C THR A 151 23.34 22.21 6.23
N PRO A 152 23.06 21.13 6.97
CA PRO A 152 23.86 20.70 8.13
C PRO A 152 25.30 20.43 7.77
N GLN A 153 26.19 20.55 8.75
CA GLN A 153 27.64 20.43 8.54
C GLN A 153 28.13 18.97 8.58
N THR A 154 27.39 18.11 9.29
CA THR A 154 27.82 16.72 9.50
C THR A 154 26.92 15.72 8.76
N SER A 155 27.49 14.62 8.30
CA SER A 155 26.75 13.52 7.67
C SER A 155 25.69 12.94 8.62
N ALA A 156 25.97 12.89 9.92
CA ALA A 156 25.02 12.37 10.90
C ALA A 156 23.74 13.22 11.00
N GLU A 157 23.89 14.54 11.03
CA GLU A 157 22.72 15.46 11.04
C GLU A 157 21.90 15.35 9.76
N ILE A 158 22.57 15.19 8.61
CA ILE A 158 21.89 15.04 7.31
C ILE A 158 21.09 13.73 7.30
N LEU A 159 21.68 12.62 7.71
CA LEU A 159 21.01 11.30 7.75
C LEU A 159 19.87 11.31 8.76
N HIS A 160 20.04 11.90 9.93
CA HIS A 160 18.99 12.03 10.93
C HIS A 160 17.78 12.82 10.38
N TRP A 161 18.04 13.93 9.67
CA TRP A 161 16.99 14.69 9.02
C TRP A 161 16.29 13.86 7.93
N MET A 162 17.05 13.18 7.06
CA MET A 162 16.49 12.35 6.00
C MET A 162 15.61 11.20 6.56
N GLU A 163 15.97 10.68 7.72
CA GLU A 163 15.17 9.68 8.43
C GLU A 163 13.88 10.29 8.99
N GLY A 164 13.94 11.46 9.59
CA GLY A 164 12.77 12.22 10.05
C GLY A 164 11.79 12.52 8.94
N GLU A 165 12.29 12.83 7.73
CA GLU A 165 11.48 13.05 6.52
C GLU A 165 11.06 11.74 5.82
N LYS A 166 11.34 10.57 6.39
CA LYS A 166 11.03 9.26 5.80
C LYS A 166 11.63 9.04 4.40
N MET A 167 12.78 9.62 4.15
CA MET A 167 13.56 9.40 2.92
C MET A 167 14.41 8.14 3.01
N ILE A 168 14.86 7.82 4.22
CA ILE A 168 15.66 6.64 4.56
C ILE A 168 15.12 6.01 5.85
N GLN A 169 15.53 4.78 6.10
CA GLN A 169 15.26 4.05 7.34
C GLN A 169 16.56 3.45 7.87
N SER A 170 16.96 3.81 9.09
CA SER A 170 18.11 3.20 9.77
C SER A 170 17.79 1.79 10.26
N ILE A 171 18.80 0.93 10.27
CA ILE A 171 18.75 -0.42 10.85
C ILE A 171 19.93 -0.55 11.82
N ASP A 172 19.70 -0.17 13.04
CA ASP A 172 20.72 -0.15 14.11
C ASP A 172 22.10 0.26 13.56
N ASP A 173 23.17 -0.48 13.89
CA ASP A 173 24.53 -0.23 13.38
C ASP A 173 24.79 -0.82 11.98
N ALA A 174 23.79 -1.45 11.36
CA ALA A 174 23.98 -2.16 10.08
C ALA A 174 23.99 -1.24 8.86
N GLY A 175 23.32 -0.08 8.93
CA GLY A 175 23.22 0.87 7.81
C GLY A 175 21.81 1.38 7.56
N TYR A 176 21.50 1.73 6.30
CA TYR A 176 20.28 2.42 5.90
C TYR A 176 19.64 1.76 4.69
N TYR A 177 18.31 1.67 4.69
CA TYR A 177 17.52 1.49 3.47
C TYR A 177 17.12 2.87 2.94
N ILE A 178 17.27 3.07 1.63
CA ILE A 178 16.68 4.25 0.98
C ILE A 178 15.24 3.88 0.64
N LEU A 179 14.29 4.76 0.99
CA LEU A 179 12.87 4.56 0.74
C LEU A 179 12.47 5.18 -0.61
N ASN A 180 11.36 4.71 -1.18
CA ASN A 180 10.88 5.23 -2.46
C ASN A 180 10.70 6.75 -2.45
N PHE A 181 10.22 7.33 -1.34
CA PHE A 181 10.09 8.79 -1.22
C PHE A 181 11.43 9.51 -1.38
N GLY A 182 12.48 9.03 -0.71
CA GLY A 182 13.82 9.61 -0.82
C GLY A 182 14.35 9.55 -2.25
N VAL A 183 14.20 8.38 -2.91
CA VAL A 183 14.63 8.21 -4.30
C VAL A 183 13.83 9.10 -5.25
N LEU A 184 12.50 9.06 -5.18
CA LEU A 184 11.64 9.83 -6.06
C LEU A 184 11.80 11.34 -5.88
N SER A 185 12.16 11.80 -4.69
CA SER A 185 12.36 13.21 -4.39
C SER A 185 13.73 13.69 -4.83
N CYS A 186 14.82 13.00 -4.43
CA CYS A 186 16.15 13.57 -4.51
C CYS A 186 17.27 12.67 -5.05
N ALA A 187 16.95 11.53 -5.71
CA ALA A 187 18.00 10.73 -6.34
C ALA A 187 18.68 11.49 -7.49
N TYR A 188 20.01 11.41 -7.56
CA TYR A 188 20.77 11.89 -8.72
C TYR A 188 20.37 11.16 -10.00
N ASN A 189 20.05 9.85 -9.89
CA ASN A 189 19.65 9.04 -11.03
C ASN A 189 18.69 7.91 -10.63
N LEU A 190 17.42 8.04 -10.98
CA LEU A 190 16.36 7.05 -10.72
C LEU A 190 16.64 5.68 -11.35
N ASN A 191 17.46 5.62 -12.41
CA ASN A 191 17.79 4.36 -13.08
C ASN A 191 18.71 3.44 -12.25
N GLN A 192 19.30 3.95 -11.17
CA GLN A 192 20.11 3.15 -10.24
C GLN A 192 19.26 2.34 -9.26
N PHE A 193 17.93 2.55 -9.26
CA PHE A 193 17.01 1.90 -8.34
C PHE A 193 16.03 1.00 -9.09
N ASP A 194 16.02 -0.28 -8.75
CA ASP A 194 15.18 -1.27 -9.39
C ASP A 194 13.69 -0.90 -9.27
N GLY A 195 12.97 -0.99 -10.39
CA GLY A 195 11.55 -0.65 -10.46
C GLY A 195 11.22 0.84 -10.51
N LEU A 196 12.15 1.75 -10.20
CA LEU A 196 11.92 3.21 -10.20
C LEU A 196 12.32 3.90 -11.51
N SER A 197 13.06 3.25 -12.39
CA SER A 197 13.42 3.79 -13.71
C SER A 197 12.21 4.17 -14.57
N ARG A 198 11.08 3.47 -14.41
CA ARG A 198 9.82 3.79 -15.10
C ARG A 198 9.08 5.01 -14.53
N LYS A 199 9.52 5.53 -13.38
CA LYS A 199 8.97 6.73 -12.74
C LYS A 199 9.66 8.01 -13.22
N ASN A 200 10.63 7.91 -14.13
CA ASN A 200 11.25 9.08 -14.74
C ASN A 200 10.22 9.97 -15.44
N VAL A 201 10.35 11.27 -15.24
CA VAL A 201 9.59 12.26 -16.01
C VAL A 201 10.08 12.21 -17.46
N ARG A 202 9.15 12.17 -18.41
CA ARG A 202 9.44 12.12 -19.84
C ARG A 202 8.78 13.29 -20.53
N VAL A 203 9.57 14.10 -21.24
CA VAL A 203 9.06 15.18 -22.10
C VAL A 203 9.07 14.69 -23.54
N ILE A 204 7.91 14.74 -24.18
CA ILE A 204 7.74 14.35 -25.58
C ILE A 204 7.18 15.54 -26.35
N LYS A 205 7.89 16.00 -27.37
CA LYS A 205 7.43 16.99 -28.35
C LYS A 205 6.99 16.26 -29.61
N TYR A 206 5.75 16.48 -30.01
CA TYR A 206 5.18 15.91 -31.22
C TYR A 206 5.23 16.91 -32.38
N LYS A 207 5.29 16.42 -33.61
CA LYS A 207 5.13 17.23 -34.81
C LYS A 207 3.65 17.56 -35.04
N GLY A 208 3.36 18.84 -35.22
CA GLY A 208 1.98 19.30 -35.44
C GLY A 208 1.07 19.10 -34.24
N VAL A 209 -0.22 18.89 -34.50
CA VAL A 209 -1.30 18.84 -33.46
C VAL A 209 -1.69 17.42 -33.05
N THR A 210 -1.06 16.40 -33.59
CA THR A 210 -1.38 15.00 -33.29
C THR A 210 -0.19 14.29 -32.63
N LYS A 211 -0.48 13.25 -31.80
CA LYS A 211 0.54 12.43 -31.14
C LYS A 211 1.13 11.32 -32.04
N LYS A 212 0.97 11.41 -33.36
CA LYS A 212 1.40 10.35 -34.29
C LYS A 212 2.91 10.34 -34.57
N GLU A 213 3.52 11.50 -34.61
CA GLU A 213 4.96 11.63 -34.90
C GLU A 213 5.67 12.38 -33.78
N THR A 214 6.66 11.74 -33.22
CA THR A 214 7.53 12.35 -32.20
C THR A 214 8.62 13.16 -32.87
N GLU A 215 8.74 14.45 -32.55
CA GLU A 215 9.83 15.31 -32.95
C GLU A 215 11.04 15.14 -32.04
N LYS A 216 10.79 15.12 -30.73
CA LYS A 216 11.83 15.02 -29.70
C LYS A 216 11.29 14.31 -28.46
N GLU A 217 12.11 13.45 -27.90
CA GLU A 217 11.83 12.79 -26.62
C GLU A 217 13.04 12.94 -25.70
N GLN A 218 12.79 13.37 -24.46
CA GLN A 218 13.81 13.55 -23.43
C GLN A 218 13.35 12.91 -22.13
N PRO A 219 13.90 11.76 -21.71
CA PRO A 219 13.68 11.22 -20.40
C PRO A 219 14.50 11.99 -19.36
N GLY A 220 13.89 12.37 -18.26
CA GLY A 220 14.56 12.84 -17.06
C GLY A 220 15.19 11.67 -16.32
N LYS A 221 16.20 11.94 -15.48
CA LYS A 221 16.87 10.91 -14.67
C LYS A 221 16.85 11.23 -13.18
N LYS A 222 16.65 12.49 -12.83
CA LYS A 222 16.72 13.00 -11.47
C LYS A 222 15.41 12.79 -10.72
N GLY A 223 15.48 12.74 -9.40
CA GLY A 223 14.31 12.83 -8.52
C GLY A 223 13.51 14.10 -8.78
N TYR A 224 12.22 14.05 -8.47
CA TYR A 224 11.26 15.08 -8.89
C TYR A 224 11.57 16.47 -8.32
N ALA A 225 11.95 16.55 -7.04
CA ALA A 225 12.27 17.85 -6.42
C ALA A 225 13.49 18.48 -7.07
N ILE A 226 14.59 17.76 -7.16
CA ILE A 226 15.86 18.28 -7.69
C ILE A 226 15.89 18.38 -9.22
N GLY A 227 15.00 17.69 -9.92
CA GLY A 227 14.86 17.74 -11.37
C GLY A 227 13.90 18.81 -11.88
N TYR A 228 13.06 19.36 -11.00
CA TYR A 228 11.93 20.23 -11.36
C TYR A 228 12.33 21.48 -12.14
N GLU A 229 13.28 22.23 -11.64
CA GLU A 229 13.72 23.49 -12.27
C GLU A 229 14.30 23.24 -13.68
N GLY A 230 15.14 22.22 -13.80
CA GLY A 230 15.70 21.80 -15.11
C GLY A 230 14.62 21.36 -16.10
N LEU A 231 13.60 20.65 -15.59
CA LEU A 231 12.44 20.22 -16.40
C LEU A 231 11.66 21.42 -16.94
N ILE A 232 11.33 22.39 -16.07
CA ILE A 232 10.58 23.59 -16.47
C ILE A 232 11.38 24.41 -17.49
N ASN A 233 12.66 24.62 -17.25
CA ASN A 233 13.52 25.34 -18.19
C ASN A 233 13.62 24.65 -19.54
N TYR A 234 13.72 23.31 -19.55
CA TYR A 234 13.70 22.54 -20.77
C TYR A 234 12.37 22.64 -21.53
N ILE A 235 11.24 22.59 -20.84
CA ILE A 235 9.91 22.76 -21.46
C ILE A 235 9.77 24.17 -22.04
N LYS A 236 10.17 25.21 -21.29
CA LYS A 236 10.12 26.61 -21.76
C LYS A 236 10.93 26.79 -23.04
N ALA A 237 12.10 26.15 -23.14
CA ALA A 237 12.94 26.22 -24.35
C ALA A 237 12.35 25.51 -25.59
N LEU A 238 11.32 24.67 -25.40
CA LEU A 238 10.62 23.98 -26.48
C LEU A 238 9.35 24.70 -26.95
N LEU A 239 8.86 25.67 -26.18
CA LEU A 239 7.69 26.46 -26.52
C LEU A 239 8.08 27.58 -27.49
N PRO A 240 7.20 27.95 -28.45
CA PRO A 240 7.42 29.13 -29.27
C PRO A 240 7.45 30.39 -28.41
N SER A 241 8.36 31.29 -28.73
CA SER A 241 8.44 32.65 -28.13
C SER A 241 7.25 33.51 -28.54
#